data_2a96cf276ff0eb84f1093cb6749dee40
#
_entry.id   2a96cf276ff0eb84f1093cb6749dee40
#
_cell.length_a   1.000
_cell.length_b   1.000
_cell.length_c   1.000
_cell.angle_alpha   90.00
_cell.angle_beta   90.00
_cell.angle_gamma   90.00
#
_symmetry.space_group_name_H-M   'P 1'
#
loop_
_entity.id
_entity.type
_entity.pdbx_description
1 polymer ?
#
loop_
_entity_poly.entity_id
_entity_poly.type
_entity_poly.pdbx_seq_one_letter_code
_entity_poly.pdbx_strand_id
1 'polypeptide(L)'
;MKEANTSKHTAPAKGRRLRRALLLALLAAVLAAGGLAFLFHREITGGGAAGQTVTVTVEQGSGVAAIAADLQQAGVIRFPRLFRWYVGRQGAAGRLQYGVFEVEQGASYDALIEALSAYAAADTTRLTFPEGTTAIAMAQKMEQAGLCTAEAFLDEANNGDFSEFAFWQYVPEEAPGRFMKCEGYLFPDTYEFLNDGTVHDYVATFYARFDEVVTEEVYAALEAQGITLHELVTLASFVQEEAGNDQDSNVAQVFRNRLAEGSPYPRLESNVSSYIQSDEDNNYLWNWVAPWYGGWDNIPPEIVAAYDTYSCTGLPAGPVSNPGLAAIRAALDPQPDPEAEDAYFFVTDLTGRYYYAHTLAEHQANVRTARAVNAGL
;
A
#
# COMPACT_ATOMS: atom_id res chain seq x y z
N MET A 1 87.10 -9.30 -24.00
CA MET A 1 86.37 -8.10 -23.58
C MET A 1 85.09 -7.98 -24.38
N LYS A 2 83.95 -8.29 -23.83
CA LYS A 2 82.66 -8.01 -24.41
C LYS A 2 81.74 -7.66 -23.20
N GLU A 3 81.34 -6.41 -23.13
CA GLU A 3 80.45 -5.86 -22.11
C GLU A 3 79.06 -6.43 -22.31
N ALA A 4 78.44 -6.88 -21.20
CA ALA A 4 77.05 -7.30 -21.14
C ALA A 4 76.17 -6.09 -20.83
N ASN A 5 75.37 -5.71 -21.80
CA ASN A 5 74.39 -4.63 -21.66
C ASN A 5 73.08 -5.21 -21.07
N THR A 6 72.80 -4.97 -19.81
CA THR A 6 71.56 -5.33 -19.14
C THR A 6 70.54 -4.26 -19.37
N SER A 7 69.63 -4.43 -20.29
CA SER A 7 68.46 -3.58 -20.48
C SER A 7 67.40 -3.81 -19.37
N LYS A 8 67.20 -2.83 -18.50
CA LYS A 8 66.11 -2.81 -17.54
C LYS A 8 64.80 -2.54 -18.28
N HIS A 9 63.96 -3.57 -18.42
CA HIS A 9 62.56 -3.40 -18.85
C HIS A 9 61.79 -2.66 -17.77
N THR A 10 61.52 -1.39 -18.01
CA THR A 10 60.55 -0.61 -17.21
C THR A 10 59.14 -0.95 -17.69
N ALA A 11 58.35 -1.60 -16.81
CA ALA A 11 56.95 -1.91 -17.06
C ALA A 11 56.11 -0.64 -17.27
N PRO A 12 55.04 -0.69 -18.09
CA PRO A 12 54.41 0.51 -18.65
C PRO A 12 53.66 1.34 -17.59
N ALA A 13 53.95 2.61 -17.57
CA ALA A 13 53.37 3.63 -16.68
C ALA A 13 51.83 3.83 -16.80
N LYS A 14 51.18 3.20 -17.76
CA LYS A 14 49.71 3.33 -18.02
C LYS A 14 48.85 2.74 -16.91
N GLY A 15 49.24 1.60 -16.31
CA GLY A 15 48.42 0.96 -15.24
C GLY A 15 48.41 1.73 -13.93
N ARG A 16 49.49 2.44 -13.58
CA ARG A 16 49.52 3.29 -12.37
C ARG A 16 48.65 4.55 -12.51
N ARG A 17 48.60 5.14 -13.71
CA ARG A 17 47.75 6.31 -13.99
C ARG A 17 46.24 5.95 -13.92
N LEU A 18 45.88 4.79 -14.50
CA LEU A 18 44.49 4.32 -14.46
C LEU A 18 44.01 3.99 -13.03
N ARG A 19 44.83 3.30 -12.23
CA ARG A 19 44.54 3.03 -10.80
C ARG A 19 44.42 4.30 -9.99
N ARG A 20 45.28 5.30 -10.22
CA ARG A 20 45.16 6.61 -9.53
C ARG A 20 43.90 7.36 -9.95
N ALA A 21 43.51 7.31 -11.23
CA ALA A 21 42.26 7.91 -11.71
C ALA A 21 41.02 7.25 -11.10
N LEU A 22 41.00 5.92 -11.01
CA LEU A 22 39.91 5.17 -10.36
C LEU A 22 39.82 5.46 -8.87
N LEU A 23 40.96 5.54 -8.17
CA LEU A 23 40.97 5.90 -6.74
C LEU A 23 40.48 7.33 -6.51
N LEU A 24 40.86 8.28 -7.36
CA LEU A 24 40.39 9.66 -7.29
C LEU A 24 38.89 9.75 -7.62
N ALA A 25 38.40 8.98 -8.59
CA ALA A 25 36.97 8.93 -8.90
C ALA A 25 36.17 8.30 -7.76
N LEU A 26 36.67 7.22 -7.13
CA LEU A 26 36.05 6.63 -5.95
C LEU A 26 36.03 7.59 -4.76
N LEU A 27 37.15 8.27 -4.51
CA LEU A 27 37.24 9.28 -3.45
C LEU A 27 36.26 10.44 -3.69
N ALA A 28 36.16 10.91 -4.94
CA ALA A 28 35.22 11.95 -5.33
C ALA A 28 33.77 11.48 -5.14
N ALA A 29 33.45 10.23 -5.51
CA ALA A 29 32.12 9.64 -5.29
C ALA A 29 31.77 9.51 -3.79
N VAL A 30 32.73 9.06 -2.96
CA VAL A 30 32.54 8.97 -1.49
C VAL A 30 32.33 10.37 -0.88
N LEU A 31 33.12 11.35 -1.32
CA LEU A 31 32.96 12.74 -0.85
C LEU A 31 31.62 13.36 -1.29
N ALA A 32 31.18 13.06 -2.53
CA ALA A 32 29.88 13.50 -3.04
C ALA A 32 28.73 12.84 -2.25
N ALA A 33 28.81 11.52 -2.02
CA ALA A 33 27.81 10.79 -1.23
C ALA A 33 27.77 11.30 0.24
N GLY A 34 28.93 11.51 0.85
CA GLY A 34 29.02 12.07 2.19
C GLY A 34 28.46 13.50 2.26
N GLY A 35 28.75 14.32 1.25
CA GLY A 35 28.17 15.66 1.13
C GLY A 35 26.65 15.64 0.99
N LEU A 36 26.11 14.76 0.17
CA LEU A 36 24.66 14.59 -0.01
C LEU A 36 23.99 14.10 1.28
N ALA A 37 24.56 13.09 1.93
CA ALA A 37 24.06 12.59 3.21
C ALA A 37 24.08 13.69 4.29
N PHE A 38 25.11 14.52 4.33
CA PHE A 38 25.17 15.68 5.23
C PHE A 38 24.09 16.71 4.93
N LEU A 39 23.82 16.99 3.64
CA LEU A 39 22.75 17.91 3.24
C LEU A 39 21.37 17.37 3.62
N PHE A 40 21.12 16.09 3.42
CA PHE A 40 19.87 15.43 3.81
C PHE A 40 19.69 15.43 5.34
N HIS A 41 20.72 15.07 6.07
CA HIS A 41 20.69 15.13 7.54
C HIS A 41 20.41 16.55 8.04
N ARG A 42 21.10 17.54 7.48
CA ARG A 42 20.90 18.95 7.81
C ARG A 42 19.48 19.44 7.52
N GLU A 43 18.90 19.01 6.41
CA GLU A 43 17.53 19.34 6.03
C GLU A 43 16.51 18.74 7.01
N ILE A 44 16.66 17.45 7.32
CA ILE A 44 15.75 16.75 8.26
C ILE A 44 15.81 17.38 9.65
N THR A 45 17.00 17.73 10.13
CA THR A 45 17.21 18.23 11.49
C THR A 45 17.05 19.74 11.65
N GLY A 46 16.79 20.48 10.57
CA GLY A 46 16.60 21.92 10.65
C GLY A 46 17.91 22.73 10.78
N GLY A 47 18.97 22.30 10.10
CA GLY A 47 20.27 23.00 10.12
C GLY A 47 20.40 24.19 9.13
N GLY A 48 19.29 24.74 8.64
CA GLY A 48 19.24 25.99 7.89
C GLY A 48 19.54 27.20 8.80
N ALA A 49 19.89 28.33 8.23
CA ALA A 49 19.91 29.57 9.01
C ALA A 49 18.48 29.78 9.54
N ALA A 50 18.33 30.05 10.85
CA ALA A 50 17.06 30.45 11.43
C ALA A 50 16.53 31.59 10.56
N GLY A 51 15.51 31.29 9.79
CA GLY A 51 15.15 32.09 8.66
C GLY A 51 13.94 32.93 8.94
N GLN A 52 13.50 33.57 7.91
CA GLN A 52 12.24 34.29 7.92
C GLN A 52 11.07 33.30 8.06
N THR A 53 10.08 33.67 8.85
CA THR A 53 8.77 33.04 8.79
C THR A 53 8.16 33.33 7.43
N VAL A 54 7.73 32.29 6.73
CA VAL A 54 7.06 32.40 5.45
C VAL A 54 5.67 31.76 5.54
N THR A 55 4.76 32.34 4.82
CA THR A 55 3.40 31.81 4.71
C THR A 55 3.37 30.76 3.61
N VAL A 56 2.88 29.58 3.94
CA VAL A 56 2.63 28.47 3.00
C VAL A 56 1.15 28.19 2.97
N THR A 57 0.56 28.24 1.78
CA THR A 57 -0.86 27.86 1.58
C THR A 57 -0.87 26.43 1.06
N VAL A 58 -1.54 25.56 1.80
CA VAL A 58 -1.83 24.19 1.41
C VAL A 58 -3.28 24.15 0.97
N GLU A 59 -3.52 23.80 -0.29
CA GLU A 59 -4.88 23.70 -0.83
C GLU A 59 -5.60 22.49 -0.24
N GLN A 60 -6.91 22.59 -0.15
CA GLN A 60 -7.79 21.52 0.30
C GLN A 60 -7.64 20.31 -0.63
N GLY A 61 -7.50 19.09 -0.07
CA GLY A 61 -7.28 17.88 -0.85
C GLY A 61 -5.85 17.65 -1.33
N SER A 62 -4.90 18.51 -0.94
CA SER A 62 -3.49 18.33 -1.30
C SER A 62 -2.88 17.10 -0.64
N GLY A 63 -2.42 16.15 -1.45
CA GLY A 63 -1.59 15.04 -0.97
C GLY A 63 -0.21 15.50 -0.53
N VAL A 64 0.54 14.66 0.19
CA VAL A 64 1.91 14.98 0.69
C VAL A 64 2.85 15.44 -0.44
N ALA A 65 2.61 14.97 -1.67
CA ALA A 65 3.40 15.40 -2.83
C ALA A 65 3.18 16.89 -3.17
N ALA A 66 1.93 17.35 -3.16
CA ALA A 66 1.57 18.75 -3.38
C ALA A 66 2.09 19.62 -2.24
N ILE A 67 1.84 19.23 -0.98
CA ILE A 67 2.36 19.92 0.21
C ILE A 67 3.89 20.08 0.15
N ALA A 68 4.60 19.01 -0.24
CA ALA A 68 6.06 19.07 -0.39
C ALA A 68 6.49 20.03 -1.51
N ALA A 69 5.71 20.15 -2.59
CA ALA A 69 5.97 21.11 -3.67
C ALA A 69 5.73 22.55 -3.21
N ASP A 70 4.65 22.81 -2.46
CA ASP A 70 4.33 24.12 -1.91
C ASP A 70 5.40 24.58 -0.92
N LEU A 71 5.84 23.69 -0.03
CA LEU A 71 6.97 23.96 0.89
C LEU A 71 8.27 24.25 0.13
N GLN A 72 8.52 23.56 -0.98
CA GLN A 72 9.69 23.84 -1.84
C GLN A 72 9.56 25.19 -2.53
N GLN A 73 8.39 25.50 -3.08
CA GLN A 73 8.13 26.76 -3.77
C GLN A 73 8.26 27.95 -2.82
N ALA A 74 7.83 27.79 -1.57
CA ALA A 74 7.99 28.76 -0.50
C ALA A 74 9.44 28.84 0.04
N GLY A 75 10.34 27.97 -0.45
CA GLY A 75 11.73 27.95 0.00
C GLY A 75 11.95 27.37 1.41
N VAL A 76 10.96 26.67 1.95
CA VAL A 76 11.02 26.05 3.29
C VAL A 76 11.87 24.78 3.26
N ILE A 77 11.69 23.95 2.24
CA ILE A 77 12.47 22.72 2.02
C ILE A 77 13.18 22.75 0.66
N ARG A 78 14.25 21.97 0.53
CA ARG A 78 15.00 21.82 -0.74
C ARG A 78 14.73 20.52 -1.44
N PHE A 79 14.38 19.46 -0.70
CA PHE A 79 14.26 18.10 -1.19
C PHE A 79 12.83 17.55 -0.93
N PRO A 80 11.85 17.84 -1.79
CA PRO A 80 10.45 17.41 -1.58
C PRO A 80 10.30 15.88 -1.52
N ARG A 81 11.08 15.11 -2.31
CA ARG A 81 11.09 13.65 -2.22
C ARG A 81 11.57 13.13 -0.86
N LEU A 82 12.54 13.81 -0.25
CA LEU A 82 13.04 13.46 1.08
C LEU A 82 11.98 13.77 2.17
N PHE A 83 11.26 14.89 2.04
CA PHE A 83 10.17 15.24 2.94
C PHE A 83 9.04 14.21 2.85
N ARG A 84 8.59 13.85 1.64
CA ARG A 84 7.58 12.79 1.42
C ARG A 84 7.98 11.46 2.09
N TRP A 85 9.21 11.02 1.85
CA TRP A 85 9.73 9.81 2.49
C TRP A 85 9.71 9.90 4.01
N TYR A 86 10.08 11.06 4.56
CA TYR A 86 10.12 11.29 6.00
C TYR A 86 8.72 11.27 6.61
N VAL A 87 7.76 11.95 6.00
CA VAL A 87 6.33 11.96 6.40
C VAL A 87 5.77 10.55 6.39
N GLY A 88 6.01 9.77 5.32
CA GLY A 88 5.57 8.38 5.24
C GLY A 88 6.17 7.49 6.33
N ARG A 89 7.49 7.68 6.63
CA ARG A 89 8.17 6.94 7.70
C ARG A 89 7.62 7.26 9.10
N GLN A 90 7.15 8.49 9.31
CA GLN A 90 6.53 8.95 10.57
C GLN A 90 5.04 8.60 10.66
N GLY A 91 4.42 8.05 9.61
CA GLY A 91 2.98 7.82 9.55
C GLY A 91 2.19 9.13 9.70
N ALA A 92 2.73 10.25 9.21
CA ALA A 92 2.20 11.58 9.48
C ALA A 92 1.30 12.12 8.35
N ALA A 93 1.15 11.40 7.24
CA ALA A 93 0.43 11.85 6.08
C ALA A 93 -1.01 12.28 6.36
N GLY A 94 -1.76 11.44 7.06
CA GLY A 94 -3.15 11.74 7.44
C GLY A 94 -3.30 12.82 8.55
N ARG A 95 -2.19 13.40 9.03
CA ARG A 95 -2.21 14.48 10.01
C ARG A 95 -1.94 15.85 9.41
N LEU A 96 -1.38 15.90 8.19
CA LEU A 96 -1.11 17.17 7.52
C LEU A 96 -2.42 17.79 7.07
N GLN A 97 -2.64 19.05 7.38
CA GLN A 97 -3.87 19.78 7.17
C GLN A 97 -3.73 20.78 6.02
N TYR A 98 -4.85 21.11 5.39
CA TYR A 98 -4.95 22.24 4.47
C TYR A 98 -5.13 23.55 5.23
N GLY A 99 -4.77 24.66 4.60
CA GLY A 99 -4.90 26.00 5.20
C GLY A 99 -3.70 26.88 4.96
N VAL A 100 -3.64 27.95 5.71
CA VAL A 100 -2.53 28.95 5.65
C VAL A 100 -1.66 28.75 6.88
N PHE A 101 -0.40 28.37 6.67
CA PHE A 101 0.55 28.07 7.74
C PHE A 101 1.70 29.06 7.73
N GLU A 102 2.08 29.51 8.90
CA GLU A 102 3.32 30.26 9.12
C GLU A 102 4.43 29.29 9.55
N VAL A 103 5.42 29.08 8.69
CA VAL A 103 6.54 28.17 8.94
C VAL A 103 7.87 28.86 8.79
N GLU A 104 8.88 28.43 9.54
CA GLU A 104 10.22 29.00 9.44
C GLU A 104 11.01 28.31 8.31
N GLN A 105 11.70 29.12 7.50
CA GLN A 105 12.66 28.60 6.53
C GLN A 105 13.79 27.85 7.23
N GLY A 106 14.03 26.60 6.81
CA GLY A 106 15.05 25.75 7.42
C GLY A 106 14.63 25.08 8.73
N ALA A 107 13.34 25.09 9.08
CA ALA A 107 12.80 24.28 10.16
C ALA A 107 13.09 22.78 9.93
N SER A 108 13.16 22.02 11.02
CA SER A 108 13.25 20.55 10.91
C SER A 108 11.97 19.95 10.32
N TYR A 109 12.08 18.79 9.71
CA TYR A 109 10.88 18.10 9.19
C TYR A 109 9.88 17.76 10.28
N ASP A 110 10.32 17.44 11.50
CA ASP A 110 9.42 17.25 12.63
C ASP A 110 8.68 18.55 13.00
N ALA A 111 9.37 19.70 13.04
CA ALA A 111 8.74 20.98 13.29
C ALA A 111 7.76 21.38 12.17
N LEU A 112 8.08 21.06 10.91
CA LEU A 112 7.16 21.29 9.79
C LEU A 112 5.91 20.41 9.88
N ILE A 113 6.08 19.14 10.20
CA ILE A 113 4.95 18.21 10.42
C ILE A 113 4.09 18.69 11.57
N GLU A 114 4.70 19.13 12.67
CA GLU A 114 3.99 19.69 13.83
C GLU A 114 3.22 20.97 13.45
N ALA A 115 3.88 21.91 12.76
CA ALA A 115 3.25 23.16 12.31
C ALA A 115 2.07 22.90 11.34
N LEU A 116 2.25 22.02 10.36
CA LEU A 116 1.21 21.67 9.40
C LEU A 116 0.09 20.82 10.01
N SER A 117 0.31 20.22 11.18
CA SER A 117 -0.68 19.48 11.96
C SER A 117 -1.32 20.35 13.05
N ALA A 118 -0.74 21.47 13.42
CA ALA A 118 -1.16 22.31 14.56
C ALA A 118 -2.54 22.97 14.34
N TYR A 119 -2.95 23.18 13.09
CA TYR A 119 -4.29 23.67 12.78
C TYR A 119 -5.38 22.67 13.16
N ALA A 120 -5.04 21.39 13.22
CA ALA A 120 -5.93 20.31 13.65
C ALA A 120 -6.28 20.31 15.14
N ALA A 121 -5.65 21.16 15.96
CA ALA A 121 -5.94 21.22 17.40
C ALA A 121 -7.29 21.89 17.75
N ALA A 122 -8.02 22.44 16.76
CA ALA A 122 -9.21 23.23 17.05
C ALA A 122 -10.49 22.36 17.13
N ASP A 123 -10.76 21.50 16.19
CA ASP A 123 -11.97 20.66 16.19
C ASP A 123 -11.81 19.48 15.24
N THR A 124 -11.16 18.41 15.70
CA THR A 124 -10.93 17.22 14.89
C THR A 124 -11.56 15.99 15.52
N THR A 125 -11.98 15.07 14.66
CA THR A 125 -12.41 13.73 15.05
C THR A 125 -11.34 12.72 14.61
N ARG A 126 -10.82 11.96 15.58
CA ARG A 126 -9.85 10.89 15.32
C ARG A 126 -10.55 9.56 15.17
N LEU A 127 -10.33 8.90 14.03
CA LEU A 127 -10.88 7.58 13.71
C LEU A 127 -9.78 6.62 13.28
N THR A 128 -9.89 5.36 13.74
CA THR A 128 -9.01 4.26 13.31
C THR A 128 -9.80 3.29 12.45
N PHE A 129 -9.29 2.96 11.29
CA PHE A 129 -9.85 1.97 10.37
C PHE A 129 -8.90 0.79 10.32
N PRO A 130 -9.27 -0.37 10.92
CA PRO A 130 -8.47 -1.59 10.85
C PRO A 130 -8.25 -2.06 9.42
N GLU A 131 -7.15 -2.76 9.18
CA GLU A 131 -6.90 -3.47 7.93
C GLU A 131 -8.04 -4.47 7.67
N GLY A 132 -8.43 -4.63 6.41
CA GLY A 132 -9.58 -5.45 6.03
C GLY A 132 -10.95 -4.76 6.14
N THR A 133 -11.01 -3.50 6.62
CA THR A 133 -12.29 -2.76 6.67
C THR A 133 -12.78 -2.46 5.25
N THR A 134 -14.04 -2.83 4.94
CA THR A 134 -14.66 -2.54 3.63
C THR A 134 -15.01 -1.05 3.47
N ALA A 135 -15.13 -0.58 2.24
CA ALA A 135 -15.54 0.80 1.95
C ALA A 135 -16.89 1.16 2.61
N ILE A 136 -17.85 0.23 2.61
CA ILE A 136 -19.15 0.43 3.27
C ILE A 136 -18.96 0.61 4.79
N ALA A 137 -18.14 -0.23 5.41
CA ALA A 137 -17.90 -0.11 6.86
C ALA A 137 -17.16 1.18 7.21
N MET A 138 -16.22 1.62 6.36
CA MET A 138 -15.56 2.92 6.52
C MET A 138 -16.57 4.07 6.45
N ALA A 139 -17.42 4.07 5.41
CA ALA A 139 -18.46 5.08 5.24
C ALA A 139 -19.44 5.13 6.42
N GLN A 140 -19.90 3.98 6.91
CA GLN A 140 -20.75 3.89 8.10
C GLN A 140 -20.07 4.46 9.35
N LYS A 141 -18.78 4.26 9.49
CA LYS A 141 -18.00 4.80 10.61
C LYS A 141 -17.84 6.31 10.52
N MET A 142 -17.66 6.87 9.31
CA MET A 142 -17.67 8.32 9.08
C MET A 142 -19.03 8.94 9.45
N GLU A 143 -20.13 8.27 9.09
CA GLU A 143 -21.48 8.70 9.44
C GLU A 143 -21.73 8.64 10.94
N GLN A 144 -21.34 7.55 11.60
CA GLN A 144 -21.46 7.40 13.06
C GLN A 144 -20.66 8.47 13.82
N ALA A 145 -19.56 8.93 13.24
CA ALA A 145 -18.76 10.02 13.80
C ALA A 145 -19.35 11.42 13.52
N GLY A 146 -20.41 11.51 12.71
CA GLY A 146 -21.07 12.77 12.38
C GLY A 146 -20.33 13.63 11.36
N LEU A 147 -19.35 13.08 10.64
CA LEU A 147 -18.54 13.81 9.67
C LEU A 147 -19.27 13.99 8.33
N CYS A 148 -19.90 12.94 7.82
CA CYS A 148 -20.70 12.96 6.59
C CYS A 148 -21.68 11.78 6.60
N THR A 149 -22.62 11.74 5.64
CA THR A 149 -23.45 10.54 5.45
C THR A 149 -22.65 9.44 4.74
N ALA A 150 -22.96 8.18 5.03
CA ALA A 150 -22.31 7.04 4.37
C ALA A 150 -22.53 7.06 2.83
N GLU A 151 -23.73 7.47 2.40
CA GLU A 151 -24.08 7.63 0.99
C GLU A 151 -23.18 8.68 0.31
N ALA A 152 -23.04 9.88 0.89
CA ALA A 152 -22.21 10.93 0.32
C ALA A 152 -20.72 10.53 0.27
N PHE A 153 -20.23 9.85 1.30
CA PHE A 153 -18.86 9.34 1.32
C PHE A 153 -18.61 8.34 0.18
N LEU A 154 -19.50 7.35 0.01
CA LEU A 154 -19.36 6.34 -1.03
C LEU A 154 -19.57 6.91 -2.43
N ASP A 155 -20.47 7.86 -2.60
CA ASP A 155 -20.66 8.53 -3.88
C ASP A 155 -19.39 9.29 -4.29
N GLU A 156 -18.85 10.10 -3.40
CA GLU A 156 -17.60 10.83 -3.65
C GLU A 156 -16.43 9.87 -3.91
N ALA A 157 -16.28 8.82 -3.09
CA ALA A 157 -15.18 7.87 -3.25
C ALA A 157 -15.23 7.08 -4.56
N ASN A 158 -16.44 6.81 -5.10
CA ASN A 158 -16.58 6.10 -6.36
C ASN A 158 -16.56 7.02 -7.59
N ASN A 159 -17.05 8.26 -7.48
CA ASN A 159 -17.36 9.12 -8.63
C ASN A 159 -16.63 10.47 -8.62
N GLY A 160 -15.97 10.82 -7.51
CA GLY A 160 -15.17 12.05 -7.38
C GLY A 160 -13.93 12.04 -8.29
N ASP A 161 -13.40 13.22 -8.56
CA ASP A 161 -12.14 13.40 -9.30
C ASP A 161 -10.97 13.49 -8.31
N PHE A 162 -10.08 12.50 -8.36
CA PHE A 162 -8.88 12.40 -7.52
C PHE A 162 -7.62 12.25 -8.39
N SER A 163 -7.64 12.88 -9.56
CA SER A 163 -6.54 12.85 -10.56
C SER A 163 -5.23 13.47 -10.06
N GLU A 164 -5.25 14.16 -8.92
CA GLU A 164 -4.05 14.64 -8.23
C GLU A 164 -3.20 13.52 -7.63
N PHE A 165 -3.77 12.34 -7.36
CA PHE A 165 -3.04 11.20 -6.85
C PHE A 165 -2.48 10.32 -7.98
N ALA A 166 -1.22 9.90 -7.85
CA ALA A 166 -0.53 9.17 -8.90
C ALA A 166 -1.18 7.81 -9.20
N PHE A 167 -1.76 7.14 -8.19
CA PHE A 167 -2.40 5.84 -8.35
C PHE A 167 -3.71 5.91 -9.13
N TRP A 168 -4.42 7.08 -9.12
CA TRP A 168 -5.77 7.19 -9.66
C TRP A 168 -5.88 6.80 -11.13
N GLN A 169 -4.88 7.11 -11.94
CA GLN A 169 -4.82 6.74 -13.35
C GLN A 169 -4.75 5.23 -13.60
N TYR A 170 -4.41 4.44 -12.57
CA TYR A 170 -4.32 2.98 -12.64
C TYR A 170 -5.57 2.27 -12.11
N VAL A 171 -6.53 3.02 -11.55
CA VAL A 171 -7.83 2.50 -11.16
C VAL A 171 -8.68 2.37 -12.42
N PRO A 172 -9.12 1.17 -12.82
CA PRO A 172 -9.92 1.01 -14.03
C PRO A 172 -11.21 1.83 -13.96
N GLU A 173 -11.51 2.62 -14.97
CA GLU A 173 -12.81 3.28 -15.06
C GLU A 173 -13.94 2.25 -15.21
N GLU A 174 -13.74 1.27 -16.07
CA GLU A 174 -14.69 0.17 -16.30
C GLU A 174 -14.05 -1.15 -15.86
N ALA A 175 -14.74 -1.89 -15.00
CA ALA A 175 -14.46 -3.27 -14.65
C ALA A 175 -15.79 -4.02 -14.60
N PRO A 176 -16.12 -4.85 -15.61
CA PRO A 176 -17.41 -5.53 -15.68
C PRO A 176 -17.69 -6.37 -14.44
N GLY A 177 -18.83 -6.15 -13.81
CA GLY A 177 -19.22 -6.83 -12.58
C GLY A 177 -18.58 -6.29 -11.31
N ARG A 178 -17.71 -5.26 -11.37
CA ARG A 178 -17.16 -4.61 -10.16
C ARG A 178 -18.28 -3.92 -9.38
N PHE A 179 -18.33 -4.17 -8.08
CA PHE A 179 -19.35 -3.61 -7.20
C PHE A 179 -19.07 -2.16 -6.84
N MET A 180 -17.84 -1.84 -6.37
CA MET A 180 -17.43 -0.48 -6.03
C MET A 180 -16.05 -0.16 -6.61
N LYS A 181 -15.88 1.07 -7.14
CA LYS A 181 -14.59 1.55 -7.69
C LYS A 181 -13.59 1.81 -6.57
N CYS A 182 -14.06 2.34 -5.43
CA CYS A 182 -13.23 2.75 -4.31
C CYS A 182 -12.74 1.60 -3.42
N GLU A 183 -13.34 0.40 -3.51
CA GLU A 183 -12.94 -0.74 -2.66
C GLU A 183 -11.49 -1.13 -2.93
N GLY A 184 -10.72 -1.29 -1.87
CA GLY A 184 -9.30 -1.62 -1.89
C GLY A 184 -8.35 -0.40 -1.93
N TYR A 185 -8.85 0.79 -2.21
CA TYR A 185 -8.04 2.00 -2.35
C TYR A 185 -8.17 2.99 -1.18
N LEU A 186 -9.13 2.79 -0.28
CA LEU A 186 -9.28 3.56 0.96
C LEU A 186 -8.34 2.99 2.03
N PHE A 187 -7.09 3.44 2.07
CA PHE A 187 -6.06 2.80 2.90
C PHE A 187 -6.43 2.79 4.39
N PRO A 188 -6.37 1.63 5.08
CA PRO A 188 -6.68 1.52 6.50
C PRO A 188 -5.55 2.12 7.35
N ASP A 189 -5.87 3.09 8.21
CA ASP A 189 -4.93 3.73 9.15
C ASP A 189 -5.73 4.46 10.24
N THR A 190 -5.06 5.21 11.09
CA THR A 190 -5.66 6.16 12.03
C THR A 190 -5.54 7.58 11.49
N TYR A 191 -6.66 8.23 11.30
CA TYR A 191 -6.76 9.57 10.74
C TYR A 191 -7.33 10.57 11.72
N GLU A 192 -7.01 11.84 11.52
CA GLU A 192 -7.64 12.98 12.20
C GLU A 192 -8.35 13.83 11.14
N PHE A 193 -9.67 13.92 11.23
CA PHE A 193 -10.51 14.66 10.30
C PHE A 193 -10.95 15.98 10.90
N LEU A 194 -10.89 17.07 10.14
CA LEU A 194 -11.53 18.32 10.52
C LEU A 194 -13.05 18.14 10.54
N ASN A 195 -13.73 18.57 11.60
CA ASN A 195 -15.16 18.40 11.73
C ASN A 195 -15.97 19.26 10.74
N ASP A 196 -15.36 20.31 10.19
CA ASP A 196 -15.90 21.19 9.15
C ASP A 196 -15.34 20.91 7.74
N GLY A 197 -14.64 19.78 7.56
CA GLY A 197 -14.11 19.34 6.27
C GLY A 197 -15.22 18.98 5.28
N THR A 198 -14.89 18.98 4.00
CA THR A 198 -15.81 18.48 2.96
C THR A 198 -15.72 16.96 2.82
N VAL A 199 -16.72 16.35 2.20
CA VAL A 199 -16.69 14.90 1.91
C VAL A 199 -15.50 14.55 1.02
N HIS A 200 -15.15 15.43 0.07
CA HIS A 200 -13.99 15.28 -0.78
C HIS A 200 -12.69 15.21 0.04
N ASP A 201 -12.51 16.11 1.02
CA ASP A 201 -11.32 16.09 1.89
C ASP A 201 -11.21 14.80 2.69
N TYR A 202 -12.34 14.30 3.15
CA TYR A 202 -12.36 13.04 3.90
C TYR A 202 -11.91 11.88 3.03
N VAL A 203 -12.43 11.75 1.83
CA VAL A 203 -12.01 10.70 0.86
C VAL A 203 -10.56 10.90 0.45
N ALA A 204 -10.17 12.13 0.11
CA ALA A 204 -8.79 12.48 -0.27
C ALA A 204 -7.77 12.08 0.80
N THR A 205 -8.14 12.14 2.09
CA THR A 205 -7.27 11.71 3.20
C THR A 205 -6.91 10.23 3.10
N PHE A 206 -7.85 9.35 2.76
CA PHE A 206 -7.59 7.91 2.56
C PHE A 206 -6.76 7.67 1.31
N TYR A 207 -7.10 8.35 0.23
CA TYR A 207 -6.42 8.21 -1.06
C TYR A 207 -4.99 8.76 -1.03
N ALA A 208 -4.76 9.87 -0.33
CA ALA A 208 -3.42 10.38 -0.09
C ALA A 208 -2.53 9.33 0.61
N ARG A 209 -3.10 8.63 1.58
CA ARG A 209 -2.37 7.58 2.29
C ARG A 209 -2.10 6.36 1.41
N PHE A 210 -3.05 5.97 0.57
CA PHE A 210 -2.85 4.91 -0.42
C PHE A 210 -1.75 5.30 -1.42
N ASP A 211 -1.76 6.53 -1.94
CA ASP A 211 -0.75 7.04 -2.88
C ASP A 211 0.67 7.04 -2.28
N GLU A 212 0.80 7.22 -0.97
CA GLU A 212 2.08 7.08 -0.28
C GLU A 212 2.57 5.64 -0.16
N VAL A 213 1.66 4.70 -0.01
CA VAL A 213 1.97 3.27 0.11
C VAL A 213 2.38 2.68 -1.23
N VAL A 214 1.75 3.13 -2.32
CA VAL A 214 2.07 2.70 -3.69
C VAL A 214 3.20 3.55 -4.25
N THR A 215 4.42 3.18 -3.90
CA THR A 215 5.66 3.90 -4.27
C THR A 215 6.10 3.63 -5.72
N GLU A 216 7.11 4.38 -6.19
CA GLU A 216 7.74 4.13 -7.51
C GLU A 216 8.27 2.69 -7.62
N GLU A 217 8.74 2.09 -6.52
CA GLU A 217 9.22 0.71 -6.48
C GLU A 217 8.08 -0.30 -6.71
N VAL A 218 6.88 0.00 -6.18
CA VAL A 218 5.70 -0.84 -6.43
C VAL A 218 5.34 -0.81 -7.90
N TYR A 219 5.26 0.37 -8.54
CA TYR A 219 4.98 0.48 -9.97
C TYR A 219 6.02 -0.23 -10.83
N ALA A 220 7.31 -0.10 -10.51
CA ALA A 220 8.37 -0.81 -11.21
C ALA A 220 8.25 -2.34 -11.09
N ALA A 221 7.86 -2.84 -9.91
CA ALA A 221 7.63 -4.26 -9.68
C ALA A 221 6.40 -4.79 -10.44
N LEU A 222 5.31 -3.99 -10.51
CA LEU A 222 4.11 -4.31 -11.30
C LEU A 222 4.45 -4.42 -12.79
N GLU A 223 5.19 -3.45 -13.34
CA GLU A 223 5.64 -3.49 -14.73
C GLU A 223 6.52 -4.72 -15.01
N ALA A 224 7.47 -5.03 -14.13
CA ALA A 224 8.35 -6.19 -14.26
C ALA A 224 7.59 -7.53 -14.23
N GLN A 225 6.49 -7.62 -13.49
CA GLN A 225 5.66 -8.81 -13.38
C GLN A 225 4.53 -8.85 -14.43
N GLY A 226 4.27 -7.75 -15.13
CA GLY A 226 3.19 -7.64 -16.12
C GLY A 226 1.80 -7.69 -15.50
N ILE A 227 1.65 -7.23 -14.25
CA ILE A 227 0.37 -7.14 -13.53
C ILE A 227 -0.02 -5.68 -13.28
N THR A 228 -1.31 -5.42 -13.18
CA THR A 228 -1.85 -4.09 -12.91
C THR A 228 -1.91 -3.80 -11.40
N LEU A 229 -2.00 -2.52 -11.03
CA LEU A 229 -2.26 -2.12 -9.65
C LEU A 229 -3.59 -2.70 -9.14
N HIS A 230 -4.61 -2.75 -10.00
CA HIS A 230 -5.92 -3.31 -9.65
C HIS A 230 -5.84 -4.80 -9.32
N GLU A 231 -5.08 -5.58 -10.08
CA GLU A 231 -4.84 -7.00 -9.79
C GLU A 231 -4.06 -7.18 -8.48
N LEU A 232 -3.04 -6.35 -8.24
CA LEU A 232 -2.31 -6.37 -6.97
C LEU A 232 -3.24 -6.12 -5.78
N VAL A 233 -4.03 -5.05 -5.82
CA VAL A 233 -4.91 -4.66 -4.71
C VAL A 233 -6.03 -5.69 -4.52
N THR A 234 -6.56 -6.23 -5.62
CA THR A 234 -7.55 -7.32 -5.56
C THR A 234 -6.96 -8.54 -4.86
N LEU A 235 -5.79 -9.02 -5.28
CA LEU A 235 -5.13 -10.16 -4.62
C LEU A 235 -4.83 -9.85 -3.15
N ALA A 236 -4.30 -8.67 -2.86
CA ALA A 236 -3.98 -8.25 -1.49
C ALA A 236 -5.21 -8.24 -0.57
N SER A 237 -6.38 -7.87 -1.08
CA SER A 237 -7.61 -7.89 -0.29
C SER A 237 -8.03 -9.32 0.10
N PHE A 238 -7.85 -10.31 -0.78
CA PHE A 238 -8.09 -11.71 -0.44
C PHE A 238 -7.04 -12.26 0.53
N VAL A 239 -5.78 -11.88 0.36
CA VAL A 239 -4.72 -12.24 1.32
C VAL A 239 -5.05 -11.68 2.71
N GLN A 240 -5.47 -10.41 2.78
CA GLN A 240 -5.85 -9.74 4.02
C GLN A 240 -6.96 -10.49 4.78
N GLU A 241 -7.97 -11.00 4.08
CA GLU A 241 -9.12 -11.65 4.71
C GLU A 241 -8.87 -13.12 5.07
N GLU A 242 -7.96 -13.79 4.38
CA GLU A 242 -7.64 -15.21 4.59
C GLU A 242 -6.43 -15.41 5.52
N ALA A 243 -5.49 -14.44 5.55
CA ALA A 243 -4.28 -14.58 6.33
C ALA A 243 -4.48 -14.17 7.77
N GLY A 244 -3.94 -14.96 8.70
CA GLY A 244 -3.85 -14.63 10.10
C GLY A 244 -2.48 -15.03 10.64
N ASN A 245 -2.07 -14.50 11.78
CA ASN A 245 -0.83 -14.86 12.45
C ASN A 245 0.43 -14.75 11.55
N ASP A 246 0.59 -13.64 10.85
CA ASP A 246 1.72 -13.37 9.94
C ASP A 246 1.85 -14.35 8.75
N GLN A 247 0.73 -14.91 8.26
CA GLN A 247 0.71 -15.87 7.13
C GLN A 247 0.49 -15.22 5.76
N ASP A 248 0.52 -13.90 5.66
CA ASP A 248 0.27 -13.15 4.39
C ASP A 248 1.10 -13.69 3.22
N SER A 249 2.40 -13.89 3.40
CA SER A 249 3.28 -14.39 2.33
C SER A 249 2.94 -15.81 1.90
N ASN A 250 2.59 -16.68 2.83
CA ASN A 250 2.23 -18.07 2.53
C ASN A 250 0.89 -18.15 1.79
N VAL A 251 -0.12 -17.40 2.25
CA VAL A 251 -1.45 -17.33 1.61
C VAL A 251 -1.33 -16.68 0.22
N ALA A 252 -0.58 -15.57 0.11
CA ALA A 252 -0.32 -14.93 -1.17
C ALA A 252 0.36 -15.88 -2.17
N GLN A 253 1.33 -16.68 -1.73
CA GLN A 253 2.00 -17.67 -2.58
C GLN A 253 1.03 -18.74 -3.08
N VAL A 254 0.18 -19.28 -2.21
CA VAL A 254 -0.83 -20.27 -2.61
C VAL A 254 -1.77 -19.68 -3.67
N PHE A 255 -2.25 -18.47 -3.49
CA PHE A 255 -3.10 -17.82 -4.48
C PHE A 255 -2.36 -17.56 -5.80
N ARG A 256 -1.10 -17.11 -5.77
CA ARG A 256 -0.28 -16.93 -6.96
C ARG A 256 -0.06 -18.25 -7.71
N ASN A 257 0.20 -19.35 -7.01
CA ASN A 257 0.31 -20.69 -7.62
C ASN A 257 -0.98 -21.09 -8.32
N ARG A 258 -2.15 -20.78 -7.73
CA ARG A 258 -3.46 -21.04 -8.35
C ARG A 258 -3.73 -20.16 -9.56
N LEU A 259 -3.29 -18.90 -9.54
CA LEU A 259 -3.46 -17.93 -10.64
C LEU A 259 -2.42 -18.07 -11.76
N ALA A 260 -1.34 -18.82 -11.55
CA ALA A 260 -0.30 -19.02 -12.55
C ALA A 260 -0.85 -19.68 -13.83
N GLU A 261 -0.29 -19.29 -14.98
CA GLU A 261 -0.66 -19.90 -16.28
C GLU A 261 -0.44 -21.43 -16.26
N GLY A 262 -1.46 -22.16 -16.64
CA GLY A 262 -1.41 -23.63 -16.64
C GLY A 262 -1.63 -24.29 -15.29
N SER A 263 -1.99 -23.52 -14.26
CA SER A 263 -2.36 -24.07 -12.95
C SER A 263 -3.50 -25.09 -13.07
N PRO A 264 -3.41 -26.25 -12.37
CA PRO A 264 -4.51 -27.22 -12.33
C PRO A 264 -5.73 -26.71 -11.53
N TYR A 265 -5.58 -25.59 -10.80
CA TYR A 265 -6.60 -25.01 -9.92
C TYR A 265 -6.73 -23.49 -10.17
N PRO A 266 -7.27 -23.06 -11.35
CA PRO A 266 -7.21 -21.66 -11.79
C PRO A 266 -8.29 -20.76 -11.18
N ARG A 267 -8.73 -21.04 -9.96
CA ARG A 267 -9.71 -20.27 -9.19
C ARG A 267 -9.18 -20.05 -7.78
N LEU A 268 -9.57 -18.97 -7.12
CA LEU A 268 -9.17 -18.74 -5.74
C LEU A 268 -9.84 -19.76 -4.79
N GLU A 269 -11.12 -20.06 -5.00
CA GLU A 269 -11.93 -20.97 -4.17
C GLU A 269 -11.87 -20.59 -2.67
N SER A 270 -11.98 -19.29 -2.41
CA SER A 270 -11.98 -18.68 -1.10
C SER A 270 -13.40 -18.35 -0.64
N ASN A 271 -13.75 -18.64 0.60
CA ASN A 271 -15.05 -18.30 1.17
C ASN A 271 -15.23 -16.80 1.43
N VAL A 272 -14.16 -16.02 1.39
CA VAL A 272 -14.17 -14.55 1.52
C VAL A 272 -15.11 -13.89 0.50
N SER A 273 -15.22 -14.46 -0.70
CA SER A 273 -16.22 -14.03 -1.66
C SER A 273 -16.74 -15.26 -2.43
N SER A 274 -17.89 -15.75 -2.00
CA SER A 274 -18.48 -16.96 -2.60
C SER A 274 -20.01 -16.94 -2.52
N TYR A 275 -20.64 -17.74 -3.39
CA TYR A 275 -22.08 -18.00 -3.34
C TYR A 275 -22.49 -18.82 -2.10
N ILE A 276 -21.54 -19.49 -1.47
CA ILE A 276 -21.77 -20.28 -0.26
C ILE A 276 -21.95 -19.33 0.90
N GLN A 277 -23.13 -19.36 1.52
CA GLN A 277 -23.33 -18.70 2.79
C GLN A 277 -22.53 -19.48 3.84
N SER A 278 -21.36 -18.98 4.18
CA SER A 278 -20.58 -19.49 5.29
C SER A 278 -21.01 -18.77 6.57
N ASP A 279 -20.84 -19.41 7.72
CA ASP A 279 -21.01 -18.77 9.03
C ASP A 279 -19.85 -17.80 9.34
N GLU A 280 -18.98 -17.55 8.35
CA GLU A 280 -17.83 -16.68 8.46
C GLU A 280 -18.23 -15.22 8.26
N ASP A 281 -17.82 -14.36 9.17
CA ASP A 281 -18.19 -12.94 9.20
C ASP A 281 -17.56 -12.12 8.04
N ASN A 282 -16.63 -12.70 7.29
CA ASN A 282 -15.88 -12.01 6.24
C ASN A 282 -16.35 -12.31 4.80
N ASN A 283 -17.47 -13.00 4.58
CA ASN A 283 -17.97 -13.24 3.23
C ASN A 283 -18.54 -11.95 2.61
N TYR A 284 -17.80 -11.39 1.65
CA TYR A 284 -18.08 -10.09 1.03
C TYR A 284 -19.46 -10.04 0.35
N LEU A 285 -19.78 -11.07 -0.47
CA LEU A 285 -21.07 -11.11 -1.18
C LEU A 285 -22.27 -11.15 -0.23
N TRP A 286 -22.19 -11.95 0.82
CA TRP A 286 -23.28 -12.11 1.78
C TRP A 286 -23.37 -10.99 2.80
N ASN A 287 -22.26 -10.47 3.27
CA ASN A 287 -22.23 -9.53 4.37
C ASN A 287 -22.29 -8.06 3.93
N TRP A 288 -21.86 -7.77 2.70
CA TRP A 288 -21.77 -6.40 2.20
C TRP A 288 -22.58 -6.17 0.93
N VAL A 289 -22.45 -7.03 -0.09
CA VAL A 289 -23.15 -6.84 -1.38
C VAL A 289 -24.64 -7.16 -1.26
N ALA A 290 -25.00 -8.28 -0.64
CA ALA A 290 -26.41 -8.66 -0.49
C ALA A 290 -27.22 -7.64 0.30
N PRO A 291 -26.79 -7.14 1.48
CA PRO A 291 -27.51 -6.07 2.20
C PRO A 291 -27.66 -4.79 1.37
N TRP A 292 -26.65 -4.43 0.55
CA TRP A 292 -26.71 -3.25 -0.30
C TRP A 292 -27.85 -3.31 -1.31
N TYR A 293 -28.10 -4.49 -1.87
CA TYR A 293 -29.23 -4.73 -2.82
C TYR A 293 -30.54 -5.13 -2.12
N GLY A 294 -30.57 -5.16 -0.79
CA GLY A 294 -31.77 -5.56 -0.05
C GLY A 294 -32.02 -7.07 -0.03
N GLY A 295 -31.00 -7.87 -0.28
CA GLY A 295 -30.99 -9.33 -0.21
C GLY A 295 -30.27 -10.00 -1.37
N TRP A 296 -29.87 -11.25 -1.14
CA TRP A 296 -29.10 -12.05 -2.09
C TRP A 296 -29.73 -12.14 -3.49
N ASP A 297 -31.02 -12.39 -3.55
CA ASP A 297 -31.76 -12.58 -4.81
C ASP A 297 -31.83 -11.31 -5.68
N ASN A 298 -31.49 -10.17 -5.10
CA ASN A 298 -31.50 -8.86 -5.77
C ASN A 298 -30.12 -8.44 -6.30
N ILE A 299 -29.06 -9.18 -5.98
CA ILE A 299 -27.73 -8.89 -6.52
C ILE A 299 -27.75 -9.11 -8.03
N PRO A 300 -27.27 -8.13 -8.85
CA PRO A 300 -27.09 -8.35 -10.28
C PRO A 300 -26.26 -9.61 -10.55
N PRO A 301 -26.75 -10.56 -11.41
CA PRO A 301 -26.04 -11.82 -11.65
C PRO A 301 -24.60 -11.66 -12.13
N GLU A 302 -24.29 -10.57 -12.85
CA GLU A 302 -22.96 -10.23 -13.32
C GLU A 302 -22.01 -9.91 -12.15
N ILE A 303 -22.49 -9.33 -11.06
CA ILE A 303 -21.68 -9.08 -9.85
C ILE A 303 -21.38 -10.41 -9.16
N VAL A 304 -22.41 -11.26 -8.95
CA VAL A 304 -22.20 -12.59 -8.36
C VAL A 304 -21.19 -13.39 -9.17
N ALA A 305 -21.36 -13.43 -10.52
CA ALA A 305 -20.45 -14.17 -11.40
C ALA A 305 -19.01 -13.63 -11.36
N ALA A 306 -18.84 -12.32 -11.13
CA ALA A 306 -17.55 -11.65 -11.12
C ALA A 306 -16.80 -11.75 -9.78
N TYR A 307 -17.53 -12.00 -8.68
CA TYR A 307 -16.94 -12.08 -7.33
C TYR A 307 -16.98 -13.48 -6.72
N ASP A 308 -17.79 -14.39 -7.23
CA ASP A 308 -17.83 -15.76 -6.71
C ASP A 308 -16.57 -16.54 -7.12
N THR A 309 -15.65 -16.68 -6.19
CA THR A 309 -14.34 -17.30 -6.37
C THR A 309 -14.38 -18.79 -6.72
N TYR A 310 -15.53 -19.45 -6.54
CA TYR A 310 -15.74 -20.84 -6.97
C TYR A 310 -16.20 -20.95 -8.44
N SER A 311 -16.69 -19.85 -9.01
CA SER A 311 -17.18 -19.78 -10.39
C SER A 311 -16.24 -19.01 -11.31
N CYS A 312 -15.72 -17.85 -10.89
CA CYS A 312 -14.81 -17.04 -11.69
C CYS A 312 -13.42 -17.68 -11.80
N THR A 313 -12.83 -17.60 -12.99
CA THR A 313 -11.46 -18.04 -13.24
C THR A 313 -10.53 -16.84 -13.13
N GLY A 314 -9.42 -16.98 -12.42
CA GLY A 314 -8.52 -15.86 -12.15
C GLY A 314 -8.95 -15.03 -10.94
N LEU A 315 -8.59 -13.73 -10.95
CA LEU A 315 -9.02 -12.79 -9.93
C LEU A 315 -10.47 -12.36 -10.13
N PRO A 316 -11.20 -12.09 -9.04
CA PRO A 316 -12.48 -11.39 -9.10
C PRO A 316 -12.38 -10.00 -9.73
N ALA A 317 -13.54 -9.39 -10.04
CA ALA A 317 -13.60 -8.09 -10.72
C ALA A 317 -13.04 -6.91 -9.90
N GLY A 318 -12.81 -7.09 -8.62
CA GLY A 318 -12.21 -6.08 -7.76
C GLY A 318 -11.98 -6.57 -6.33
N PRO A 319 -11.40 -5.71 -5.49
CA PRO A 319 -11.13 -5.99 -4.10
C PRO A 319 -12.39 -6.29 -3.28
N VAL A 320 -12.24 -6.99 -2.16
CA VAL A 320 -13.30 -7.35 -1.22
C VAL A 320 -13.16 -6.66 0.14
N SER A 321 -12.06 -5.95 0.33
CA SER A 321 -11.78 -5.11 1.50
C SER A 321 -10.63 -4.16 1.19
N ASN A 322 -10.30 -3.27 2.13
CA ASN A 322 -9.14 -2.40 2.03
C ASN A 322 -7.95 -3.04 2.75
N PRO A 323 -6.96 -3.56 2.00
CA PRO A 323 -5.85 -4.31 2.58
C PRO A 323 -4.82 -3.40 3.26
N GLY A 324 -4.16 -3.93 4.28
CA GLY A 324 -3.01 -3.31 4.91
C GLY A 324 -1.71 -3.47 4.11
N LEU A 325 -0.67 -2.78 4.58
CA LEU A 325 0.64 -2.79 3.91
C LEU A 325 1.28 -4.18 3.85
N ALA A 326 1.06 -5.02 4.86
CA ALA A 326 1.62 -6.38 4.91
C ALA A 326 1.04 -7.25 3.78
N ALA A 327 -0.29 -7.24 3.63
CA ALA A 327 -0.99 -7.98 2.57
C ALA A 327 -0.62 -7.46 1.15
N ILE A 328 -0.50 -6.14 0.97
CA ILE A 328 -0.06 -5.55 -0.31
C ILE A 328 1.36 -6.01 -0.67
N ARG A 329 2.29 -6.00 0.29
CA ARG A 329 3.67 -6.46 0.06
C ARG A 329 3.73 -7.95 -0.23
N ALA A 330 2.99 -8.75 0.52
CA ALA A 330 2.92 -10.19 0.32
C ALA A 330 2.31 -10.55 -1.05
N ALA A 331 1.27 -9.85 -1.48
CA ALA A 331 0.68 -10.05 -2.80
C ALA A 331 1.63 -9.65 -3.94
N LEU A 332 2.46 -8.61 -3.75
CA LEU A 332 3.44 -8.15 -4.73
C LEU A 332 4.65 -9.09 -4.86
N ASP A 333 5.25 -9.44 -3.74
CA ASP A 333 6.49 -10.25 -3.67
C ASP A 333 6.47 -11.15 -2.42
N PRO A 334 5.73 -12.28 -2.46
CA PRO A 334 5.64 -13.18 -1.32
C PRO A 334 6.99 -13.81 -1.00
N GLN A 335 7.26 -13.96 0.30
CA GLN A 335 8.43 -14.65 0.84
C GLN A 335 7.92 -15.86 1.64
N PRO A 336 7.44 -16.92 0.97
CA PRO A 336 6.77 -18.03 1.63
C PRO A 336 7.75 -18.94 2.39
N ASP A 337 7.21 -19.63 3.37
CA ASP A 337 7.88 -20.78 3.96
C ASP A 337 7.96 -21.93 2.94
N PRO A 338 8.94 -22.86 3.06
CA PRO A 338 9.09 -23.96 2.11
C PRO A 338 7.85 -24.86 1.97
N GLU A 339 7.01 -24.92 2.99
CA GLU A 339 5.76 -25.72 2.97
C GLU A 339 4.68 -25.09 2.09
N ALA A 340 4.73 -23.76 1.86
CA ALA A 340 3.76 -23.03 1.06
C ALA A 340 4.26 -22.75 -0.38
N GLU A 341 5.55 -22.89 -0.67
CA GLU A 341 6.18 -22.47 -1.94
C GLU A 341 5.47 -23.03 -3.18
N ASP A 342 5.18 -24.33 -3.19
CA ASP A 342 4.50 -25.03 -4.30
C ASP A 342 3.06 -25.47 -3.95
N ALA A 343 2.49 -24.99 -2.85
CA ALA A 343 1.17 -25.39 -2.39
C ALA A 343 0.05 -24.72 -3.18
N TYR A 344 -1.07 -25.44 -3.35
CA TYR A 344 -2.29 -24.94 -3.97
C TYR A 344 -3.46 -24.84 -2.98
N PHE A 345 -3.31 -25.35 -1.78
CA PHE A 345 -4.36 -25.38 -0.76
C PHE A 345 -3.78 -25.09 0.61
N PHE A 346 -4.59 -24.48 1.45
CA PHE A 346 -4.37 -24.38 2.88
C PHE A 346 -5.64 -24.60 3.68
N VAL A 347 -5.53 -24.91 4.94
CA VAL A 347 -6.60 -24.93 5.94
C VAL A 347 -6.01 -24.60 7.29
N THR A 348 -6.79 -23.90 8.12
CA THR A 348 -6.40 -23.49 9.45
C THR A 348 -7.23 -24.23 10.50
N ASP A 349 -6.63 -24.62 11.63
CA ASP A 349 -7.37 -25.10 12.80
C ASP A 349 -7.62 -23.95 13.82
N LEU A 350 -8.45 -24.20 14.82
CA LEU A 350 -8.80 -23.20 15.84
C LEU A 350 -7.63 -22.79 16.75
N THR A 351 -6.45 -23.45 16.64
CA THR A 351 -5.22 -23.02 17.32
C THR A 351 -4.46 -21.98 16.50
N GLY A 352 -4.89 -21.69 15.27
CA GLY A 352 -4.21 -20.79 14.32
C GLY A 352 -3.10 -21.47 13.52
N ARG A 353 -3.01 -22.80 13.52
CA ARG A 353 -2.04 -23.54 12.73
C ARG A 353 -2.52 -23.72 11.30
N TYR A 354 -1.66 -23.37 10.33
CA TYR A 354 -1.87 -23.59 8.91
C TYR A 354 -1.32 -24.94 8.45
N TYR A 355 -2.03 -25.58 7.52
CA TYR A 355 -1.67 -26.83 6.88
C TYR A 355 -1.73 -26.62 5.36
N TYR A 356 -0.58 -26.65 4.72
CA TYR A 356 -0.44 -26.46 3.26
C TYR A 356 -0.52 -27.80 2.55
N ALA A 357 -0.99 -27.81 1.28
CA ALA A 357 -1.11 -29.02 0.49
C ALA A 357 -0.95 -28.72 -1.02
N HIS A 358 -0.33 -29.67 -1.73
CA HIS A 358 -0.09 -29.60 -3.17
C HIS A 358 -1.23 -30.24 -3.99
N THR A 359 -1.99 -31.14 -3.36
CA THR A 359 -3.07 -31.86 -4.00
C THR A 359 -4.35 -31.78 -3.18
N LEU A 360 -5.51 -31.95 -3.85
CA LEU A 360 -6.81 -32.00 -3.18
C LEU A 360 -6.88 -33.14 -2.17
N ALA A 361 -6.22 -34.30 -2.43
CA ALA A 361 -6.21 -35.43 -1.51
C ALA A 361 -5.47 -35.11 -0.21
N GLU A 362 -4.34 -34.44 -0.31
CA GLU A 362 -3.58 -33.93 0.86
C GLU A 362 -4.40 -32.90 1.61
N HIS A 363 -5.00 -31.93 0.91
CA HIS A 363 -5.88 -30.95 1.53
C HIS A 363 -7.01 -31.58 2.31
N GLN A 364 -7.71 -32.56 1.73
CA GLN A 364 -8.76 -33.31 2.44
C GLN A 364 -8.23 -34.04 3.70
N ALA A 365 -6.98 -34.53 3.68
CA ALA A 365 -6.34 -35.11 4.85
C ALA A 365 -6.06 -34.02 5.90
N ASN A 366 -5.57 -32.86 5.50
CA ASN A 366 -5.34 -31.71 6.37
C ASN A 366 -6.64 -31.21 7.01
N VAL A 367 -7.72 -31.12 6.25
CA VAL A 367 -9.06 -30.77 6.78
C VAL A 367 -9.53 -31.74 7.85
N ARG A 368 -9.31 -33.06 7.68
CA ARG A 368 -9.63 -34.04 8.74
C ARG A 368 -8.78 -33.83 9.98
N THR A 369 -7.49 -33.53 9.81
CA THR A 369 -6.57 -33.25 10.92
C THR A 369 -7.00 -31.99 11.67
N ALA A 370 -7.25 -30.89 10.98
CA ALA A 370 -7.70 -29.63 11.58
C ALA A 370 -9.02 -29.83 12.36
N ARG A 371 -10.01 -30.55 11.76
CA ARG A 371 -11.27 -30.87 12.45
C ARG A 371 -11.06 -31.74 13.71
N ALA A 372 -10.11 -32.68 13.70
CA ALA A 372 -9.81 -33.50 14.86
C ALA A 372 -9.17 -32.66 15.99
N VAL A 373 -8.30 -31.72 15.65
CA VAL A 373 -7.75 -30.73 16.62
C VAL A 373 -8.88 -29.90 17.21
N ASN A 374 -9.73 -29.32 16.36
CA ASN A 374 -10.85 -28.47 16.78
C ASN A 374 -11.84 -29.20 17.70
N ALA A 375 -12.09 -30.49 17.46
CA ALA A 375 -12.97 -31.33 18.29
C ALA A 375 -12.37 -31.67 19.66
N GLY A 376 -11.07 -31.48 19.85
CA GLY A 376 -10.35 -31.74 21.12
C GLY A 376 -10.19 -30.48 21.99
N LEU A 377 -10.60 -29.30 21.49
CA LEU A 377 -10.62 -28.01 22.21
C LEU A 377 -11.96 -27.78 22.89
#